data_7516540a632f71826a3ecaf7896acc77
#
_entry.id   7516540a632f71826a3ecaf7896acc77
#
_cell.length_a   1.000
_cell.length_b   1.000
_cell.length_c   1.000
_cell.angle_alpha   90.00
_cell.angle_beta   90.00
_cell.angle_gamma   90.00
#
_symmetry.space_group_name_H-M   'P 1'
#
loop_
_entity.id
_entity.type
_entity.pdbx_description
1 polymer ?
#
loop_
_entity_poly.entity_id
_entity_poly.type
_entity_poly.pdbx_seq_one_letter_code
_entity_poly.pdbx_strand_id
1 'polypeptide(L)'
;MNIKRLVLVFVVISSAFCVSAQKSLEVYIDDTTGTPTNIRSAPNGKIVGSLPDTCIYMLDIKNPQNGWWEIDDNSVFGICSTDTTFDFSSKCKTAWIHYSVLGFSTRNYGGQRYVLYSQPSEKSAENFAFTEELGLRPLDFKKGWVYVETYDKKHRGWIQLENICSNPLTNCC
;
A
#
# COMPACT_ATOMS: atom_id res chain seq x y z
N MET A 1 47.96 -53.77 -1.40
CA MET A 1 47.24 -53.03 -0.36
C MET A 1 46.47 -51.88 -1.02
N ASN A 2 45.15 -52.08 -1.29
CA ASN A 2 44.34 -51.16 -2.12
C ASN A 2 43.60 -50.20 -1.17
N ILE A 3 43.99 -48.95 -1.19
CA ILE A 3 43.32 -47.86 -0.46
C ILE A 3 42.17 -47.37 -1.33
N LYS A 4 40.92 -47.72 -0.97
CA LYS A 4 39.71 -47.15 -1.57
C LYS A 4 39.53 -45.72 -1.08
N ARG A 5 39.65 -44.74 -1.97
CA ARG A 5 39.34 -43.36 -1.72
C ARG A 5 37.82 -43.20 -1.60
N LEU A 6 37.33 -42.87 -0.42
CA LEU A 6 35.94 -42.50 -0.17
C LEU A 6 35.76 -41.03 -0.59
N VAL A 7 35.03 -40.80 -1.66
CA VAL A 7 34.65 -39.45 -2.10
C VAL A 7 33.37 -39.07 -1.37
N LEU A 8 33.45 -38.13 -0.42
CA LEU A 8 32.30 -37.57 0.29
C LEU A 8 31.71 -36.47 -0.59
N VAL A 9 30.55 -36.73 -1.20
CA VAL A 9 29.80 -35.72 -1.95
C VAL A 9 28.95 -34.94 -0.95
N PHE A 10 29.33 -33.68 -0.68
CA PHE A 10 28.46 -32.74 0.04
C PHE A 10 27.36 -32.22 -0.88
N VAL A 11 26.15 -32.70 -0.70
CA VAL A 11 24.96 -32.09 -1.34
C VAL A 11 24.56 -30.89 -0.50
N VAL A 12 24.89 -29.70 -1.01
CA VAL A 12 24.38 -28.44 -0.43
C VAL A 12 22.95 -28.27 -0.89
N ILE A 13 21.99 -28.57 -0.01
CA ILE A 13 20.57 -28.27 -0.22
C ILE A 13 20.39 -26.76 0.01
N SER A 14 20.44 -26.00 -1.06
CA SER A 14 20.04 -24.58 -1.06
C SER A 14 18.52 -24.50 -0.91
N SER A 15 18.03 -24.29 0.32
CA SER A 15 16.64 -23.95 0.55
C SER A 15 16.38 -22.54 0.00
N ALA A 16 15.82 -22.46 -1.20
CA ALA A 16 15.29 -21.21 -1.72
C ALA A 16 14.08 -20.82 -0.85
N PHE A 17 14.29 -19.89 0.08
CA PHE A 17 13.20 -19.21 0.74
C PHE A 17 12.43 -18.43 -0.34
N CYS A 18 11.27 -18.94 -0.73
CA CYS A 18 10.33 -18.20 -1.57
C CYS A 18 9.75 -17.07 -0.70
N VAL A 19 10.41 -15.92 -0.68
CA VAL A 19 9.81 -14.71 -0.11
C VAL A 19 8.67 -14.34 -1.05
N SER A 20 7.44 -14.62 -0.62
CA SER A 20 6.26 -14.13 -1.32
C SER A 20 6.34 -12.60 -1.34
N ALA A 21 6.56 -12.02 -2.51
CA ALA A 21 6.50 -10.57 -2.67
C ALA A 21 5.08 -10.12 -2.33
N GLN A 22 4.94 -9.15 -1.42
CA GLN A 22 3.65 -8.55 -1.12
C GLN A 22 3.03 -8.05 -2.42
N LYS A 23 1.82 -8.49 -2.72
CA LYS A 23 1.15 -8.23 -4.00
C LYS A 23 0.25 -7.01 -3.96
N SER A 24 -0.19 -6.58 -2.78
CA SER A 24 -1.12 -5.48 -2.56
C SER A 24 -0.65 -4.60 -1.40
N LEU A 25 -1.16 -3.39 -1.35
CA LEU A 25 -0.94 -2.39 -0.31
C LEU A 25 -2.27 -2.08 0.36
N GLU A 26 -2.36 -2.27 1.66
CA GLU A 26 -3.53 -1.87 2.45
C GLU A 26 -3.52 -0.34 2.65
N VAL A 27 -4.68 0.28 2.42
CA VAL A 27 -4.89 1.73 2.57
C VAL A 27 -6.30 1.99 3.10
N TYR A 28 -6.58 3.22 3.52
CA TYR A 28 -7.94 3.67 3.78
C TYR A 28 -8.36 4.75 2.78
N ILE A 29 -9.67 5.00 2.69
CA ILE A 29 -10.20 6.13 1.92
C ILE A 29 -10.17 7.37 2.80
N ASP A 30 -9.50 8.41 2.30
CA ASP A 30 -9.41 9.74 2.89
C ASP A 30 -9.88 10.78 1.86
N ASP A 31 -11.16 10.71 1.53
CA ASP A 31 -11.82 11.62 0.61
C ASP A 31 -12.44 12.79 1.38
N THR A 32 -11.80 13.94 1.33
CA THR A 32 -12.23 15.16 2.02
C THR A 32 -13.17 16.04 1.19
N THR A 33 -13.69 15.54 0.06
CA THR A 33 -14.53 16.31 -0.84
C THR A 33 -15.96 16.53 -0.33
N GLY A 34 -16.40 15.74 0.67
CA GLY A 34 -17.78 15.73 1.18
C GLY A 34 -18.79 15.15 0.18
N THR A 35 -18.30 14.40 -0.79
CA THR A 35 -19.11 13.68 -1.78
C THR A 35 -18.75 12.19 -1.78
N PRO A 36 -19.67 11.31 -2.21
CA PRO A 36 -19.37 9.88 -2.29
C PRO A 36 -18.15 9.59 -3.16
N THR A 37 -17.24 8.74 -2.68
CA THR A 37 -16.04 8.32 -3.42
C THR A 37 -16.41 7.41 -4.58
N ASN A 38 -16.01 7.78 -5.79
CA ASN A 38 -16.34 7.05 -7.00
C ASN A 38 -15.36 5.90 -7.28
N ILE A 39 -15.92 4.72 -7.52
CA ILE A 39 -15.19 3.53 -8.00
C ILE A 39 -15.44 3.40 -9.50
N ARG A 40 -14.38 3.11 -10.29
CA ARG A 40 -14.44 3.08 -11.74
C ARG A 40 -14.02 1.72 -12.32
N SER A 41 -14.46 1.42 -13.54
CA SER A 41 -14.16 0.17 -14.26
C SER A 41 -12.76 0.14 -14.90
N ALA A 42 -12.07 1.27 -14.95
CA ALA A 42 -10.70 1.46 -15.47
C ALA A 42 -10.20 2.83 -15.04
N PRO A 43 -8.89 3.14 -15.15
CA PRO A 43 -8.38 4.50 -15.07
C PRO A 43 -9.17 5.46 -15.97
N ASN A 44 -9.76 6.51 -15.39
CA ASN A 44 -10.68 7.45 -16.07
C ASN A 44 -11.93 6.79 -16.70
N GLY A 45 -12.23 5.53 -16.37
CA GLY A 45 -13.35 4.78 -16.91
C GLY A 45 -14.71 5.18 -16.32
N LYS A 46 -15.75 4.41 -16.67
CA LYS A 46 -17.11 4.60 -16.15
C LYS A 46 -17.16 4.39 -14.64
N ILE A 47 -17.96 5.17 -13.94
CA ILE A 47 -18.30 4.92 -12.54
C ILE A 47 -19.14 3.64 -12.48
N VAL A 48 -18.68 2.67 -11.67
CA VAL A 48 -19.36 1.38 -11.43
C VAL A 48 -19.94 1.29 -10.03
N GLY A 49 -19.59 2.23 -9.17
CA GLY A 49 -20.14 2.35 -7.83
C GLY A 49 -19.67 3.62 -7.15
N SER A 50 -20.28 3.93 -6.02
CA SER A 50 -19.89 5.03 -5.15
C SER A 50 -19.98 4.58 -3.70
N LEU A 51 -19.05 5.00 -2.90
CA LEU A 51 -18.98 4.75 -1.46
C LEU A 51 -19.47 6.02 -0.75
N PRO A 52 -20.53 5.95 0.05
CA PRO A 52 -21.00 7.13 0.79
C PRO A 52 -19.97 7.59 1.83
N ASP A 53 -19.98 8.86 2.19
CA ASP A 53 -19.07 9.47 3.18
C ASP A 53 -19.44 9.18 4.64
N THR A 54 -20.32 8.20 4.86
CA THR A 54 -20.85 7.84 6.18
C THR A 54 -20.09 6.72 6.89
N CYS A 55 -19.07 6.16 6.23
CA CYS A 55 -18.29 5.03 6.74
C CYS A 55 -16.80 5.33 6.64
N ILE A 56 -16.02 4.61 7.43
CA ILE A 56 -14.57 4.49 7.25
C ILE A 56 -14.31 3.30 6.34
N TYR A 57 -13.51 3.47 5.31
CA TYR A 57 -13.26 2.44 4.31
C TYR A 57 -11.81 2.00 4.31
N MET A 58 -11.60 0.69 4.30
CA MET A 58 -10.30 0.04 4.15
C MET A 58 -10.32 -0.87 2.92
N LEU A 59 -9.22 -0.92 2.19
CA LEU A 59 -9.07 -1.72 0.98
C LEU A 59 -7.63 -2.05 0.69
N ASP A 60 -7.44 -3.14 -0.04
CA ASP A 60 -6.16 -3.49 -0.64
C ASP A 60 -6.09 -2.97 -2.07
N ILE A 61 -4.97 -2.34 -2.43
CA ILE A 61 -4.73 -1.80 -3.77
C ILE A 61 -3.48 -2.43 -4.39
N LYS A 62 -3.48 -2.52 -5.72
CA LYS A 62 -2.38 -3.06 -6.52
C LYS A 62 -2.28 -2.37 -7.87
N ASN A 63 -1.27 -2.73 -8.68
CA ASN A 63 -1.12 -2.34 -10.09
C ASN A 63 -1.32 -0.82 -10.34
N PRO A 64 -0.50 0.06 -9.75
CA PRO A 64 -0.64 1.51 -9.96
C PRO A 64 -0.45 1.89 -11.44
N GLN A 65 -1.34 2.74 -11.95
CA GLN A 65 -1.30 3.21 -13.33
C GLN A 65 -1.77 4.67 -13.43
N ASN A 66 -0.85 5.60 -13.70
CA ASN A 66 -1.16 7.02 -13.95
C ASN A 66 -2.04 7.65 -12.86
N GLY A 67 -1.73 7.41 -11.59
CA GLY A 67 -2.48 7.92 -10.44
C GLY A 67 -3.72 7.11 -10.08
N TRP A 68 -3.99 6.02 -10.76
CA TRP A 68 -5.06 5.08 -10.45
C TRP A 68 -4.51 3.80 -9.87
N TRP A 69 -5.26 3.20 -8.96
CA TRP A 69 -4.96 1.93 -8.34
C TRP A 69 -6.08 0.93 -8.62
N GLU A 70 -5.72 -0.28 -9.00
CA GLU A 70 -6.64 -1.41 -9.05
C GLU A 70 -6.97 -1.83 -7.63
N ILE A 71 -8.25 -1.99 -7.31
CA ILE A 71 -8.72 -2.52 -6.03
C ILE A 71 -8.55 -4.03 -6.06
N ASP A 72 -7.83 -4.59 -5.09
CA ASP A 72 -7.66 -6.04 -5.00
C ASP A 72 -9.00 -6.70 -4.69
N ASP A 73 -9.26 -7.85 -5.32
CA ASP A 73 -10.51 -8.60 -5.23
C ASP A 73 -11.79 -7.80 -5.51
N ASN A 74 -11.67 -6.58 -6.11
CA ASN A 74 -12.78 -5.66 -6.42
C ASN A 74 -13.67 -5.34 -5.20
N SER A 75 -13.13 -5.36 -4.00
CA SER A 75 -13.90 -5.16 -2.77
C SER A 75 -13.32 -4.08 -1.86
N VAL A 76 -14.20 -3.42 -1.12
CA VAL A 76 -13.87 -2.40 -0.13
C VAL A 76 -14.61 -2.73 1.15
N PHE A 77 -13.89 -2.80 2.27
CA PHE A 77 -14.49 -2.99 3.57
C PHE A 77 -14.88 -1.64 4.19
N GLY A 78 -16.14 -1.51 4.57
CA GLY A 78 -16.69 -0.31 5.22
C GLY A 78 -17.02 -0.57 6.67
N ILE A 79 -16.40 0.19 7.57
CA ILE A 79 -16.74 0.26 9.00
C ILE A 79 -17.81 1.32 9.13
N CYS A 80 -19.05 0.87 9.25
CA CYS A 80 -20.25 1.69 9.28
C CYS A 80 -21.01 1.45 10.60
N SER A 81 -22.26 1.91 10.72
CA SER A 81 -23.17 1.49 11.79
C SER A 81 -23.39 -0.03 11.82
N THR A 82 -23.28 -0.67 10.65
CA THR A 82 -23.16 -2.12 10.46
C THR A 82 -22.07 -2.32 9.41
N ASP A 83 -21.02 -3.05 9.78
CA ASP A 83 -19.90 -3.31 8.89
C ASP A 83 -20.35 -3.99 7.61
N THR A 84 -19.85 -3.51 6.48
CA THR A 84 -20.32 -3.90 5.15
C THR A 84 -19.16 -4.05 4.17
N THR A 85 -19.18 -5.09 3.36
CA THR A 85 -18.26 -5.23 2.22
C THR A 85 -18.97 -4.77 0.95
N PHE A 86 -18.38 -3.80 0.26
CA PHE A 86 -18.82 -3.31 -1.05
C PHE A 86 -18.08 -4.09 -2.14
N ASP A 87 -18.78 -4.97 -2.84
CA ASP A 87 -18.24 -5.81 -3.91
C ASP A 87 -18.67 -5.27 -5.29
N PHE A 88 -17.68 -5.05 -6.15
CA PHE A 88 -17.85 -4.54 -7.51
C PHE A 88 -17.65 -5.63 -8.59
N SER A 89 -17.39 -6.88 -8.23
CA SER A 89 -17.08 -7.98 -9.16
C SER A 89 -18.20 -8.26 -10.16
N SER A 90 -19.45 -8.02 -9.77
CA SER A 90 -20.62 -8.17 -10.68
C SER A 90 -20.77 -7.01 -11.68
N LYS A 91 -20.04 -5.89 -11.48
CA LYS A 91 -20.18 -4.64 -12.25
C LYS A 91 -19.03 -4.39 -13.22
N CYS A 92 -17.86 -4.94 -12.92
CA CYS A 92 -16.65 -4.76 -13.73
C CYS A 92 -15.67 -5.91 -13.51
N LYS A 93 -14.76 -6.12 -14.47
CA LYS A 93 -13.67 -7.10 -14.36
C LYS A 93 -12.64 -6.66 -13.32
N THR A 94 -12.35 -5.36 -13.29
CA THR A 94 -11.42 -4.72 -12.35
C THR A 94 -12.02 -3.41 -11.87
N ALA A 95 -11.97 -3.14 -10.58
CA ALA A 95 -12.39 -1.90 -9.97
C ALA A 95 -11.17 -1.00 -9.72
N TRP A 96 -11.32 0.30 -9.91
CA TRP A 96 -10.23 1.29 -9.85
C TRP A 96 -10.63 2.50 -9.00
N ILE A 97 -9.65 2.99 -8.26
CA ILE A 97 -9.78 4.17 -7.42
C ILE A 97 -8.59 5.13 -7.65
N HIS A 98 -8.83 6.42 -7.55
CA HIS A 98 -7.76 7.41 -7.75
C HIS A 98 -6.96 7.64 -6.47
N TYR A 99 -5.64 7.79 -6.57
CA TYR A 99 -4.76 7.96 -5.42
C TYR A 99 -5.09 9.16 -4.53
N SER A 100 -5.71 10.20 -5.10
CA SER A 100 -6.02 11.43 -4.36
C SER A 100 -7.07 11.27 -3.26
N VAL A 101 -7.81 10.16 -3.27
CA VAL A 101 -8.80 9.82 -2.23
C VAL A 101 -8.33 8.66 -1.35
N LEU A 102 -7.08 8.21 -1.51
CA LEU A 102 -6.47 7.17 -0.69
C LEU A 102 -5.54 7.77 0.35
N GLY A 103 -5.34 7.10 1.45
CA GLY A 103 -4.43 7.54 2.49
C GLY A 103 -3.91 6.42 3.36
N PHE A 104 -2.85 6.73 4.04
CA PHE A 104 -2.33 6.09 5.24
C PHE A 104 -1.50 7.12 6.00
N SER A 105 -1.21 6.88 7.26
CA SER A 105 -0.30 7.72 8.03
C SER A 105 1.03 7.01 8.28
N THR A 106 2.03 7.74 8.73
CA THR A 106 3.19 7.11 9.36
C THR A 106 2.80 6.58 10.72
N ARG A 107 3.52 5.56 11.20
CA ARG A 107 3.34 5.06 12.57
C ARG A 107 3.72 6.13 13.58
N ASN A 108 3.03 6.17 14.71
CA ASN A 108 3.33 7.11 15.79
C ASN A 108 4.08 6.42 16.93
N TYR A 109 5.42 6.37 16.82
CA TYR A 109 6.29 5.82 17.86
C TYR A 109 6.82 6.88 18.83
N GLY A 110 6.35 8.14 18.75
CA GLY A 110 6.77 9.20 19.66
C GLY A 110 8.17 9.74 19.37
N GLY A 111 8.34 10.44 18.24
CA GLY A 111 9.57 11.14 17.89
C GLY A 111 10.56 10.33 17.06
N GLN A 112 10.14 9.21 16.48
CA GLN A 112 10.94 8.50 15.51
C GLN A 112 11.19 9.38 14.28
N ARG A 113 12.41 9.34 13.76
CA ARG A 113 12.77 10.01 12.52
C ARG A 113 12.34 9.17 11.32
N TYR A 114 11.50 9.72 10.48
CA TYR A 114 11.10 9.17 9.19
C TYR A 114 11.80 9.87 8.06
N VAL A 115 12.00 9.15 6.95
CA VAL A 115 12.66 9.68 5.76
C VAL A 115 11.92 9.23 4.51
N LEU A 116 11.68 10.19 3.62
CA LEU A 116 11.30 9.91 2.23
C LEU A 116 12.57 9.89 1.38
N TYR A 117 12.87 8.75 0.79
CA TYR A 117 14.07 8.51 0.00
C TYR A 117 13.83 8.72 -1.51
N SER A 118 14.89 9.04 -2.24
CA SER A 118 14.83 9.22 -3.70
C SER A 118 14.62 7.89 -4.46
N GLN A 119 15.02 6.77 -3.87
CA GLN A 119 14.87 5.40 -4.38
C GLN A 119 14.41 4.48 -3.25
N PRO A 120 13.86 3.28 -3.53
CA PRO A 120 13.43 2.32 -2.52
C PRO A 120 14.65 1.64 -1.85
N SER A 121 15.46 2.44 -1.16
CA SER A 121 16.67 2.05 -0.47
C SER A 121 17.11 3.12 0.52
N GLU A 122 17.43 2.76 1.75
CA GLU A 122 18.00 3.65 2.77
C GLU A 122 19.38 4.21 2.41
N LYS A 123 20.05 3.62 1.41
CA LYS A 123 21.35 4.11 0.90
C LYS A 123 21.19 5.20 -0.15
N SER A 124 19.96 5.50 -0.57
CA SER A 124 19.72 6.58 -1.53
C SER A 124 19.62 7.95 -0.86
N ALA A 125 19.58 9.00 -1.66
CA ALA A 125 19.48 10.36 -1.12
C ALA A 125 18.15 10.56 -0.36
N GLU A 126 18.21 11.25 0.76
CA GLU A 126 17.06 11.68 1.54
C GLU A 126 16.42 12.90 0.86
N ASN A 127 15.15 12.76 0.46
CA ASN A 127 14.39 13.87 -0.12
C ASN A 127 13.74 14.74 0.96
N PHE A 128 13.28 14.12 2.04
CA PHE A 128 12.59 14.79 3.12
C PHE A 128 12.67 13.95 4.41
N ALA A 129 12.93 14.59 5.54
CA ALA A 129 12.95 13.94 6.84
C ALA A 129 12.06 14.68 7.84
N PHE A 130 11.38 13.92 8.70
CA PHE A 130 10.42 14.43 9.67
C PHE A 130 10.33 13.51 10.89
N THR A 131 9.72 14.00 11.97
CA THR A 131 9.56 13.28 13.24
C THR A 131 8.10 13.25 13.72
N GLU A 132 7.22 13.89 12.98
CA GLU A 132 5.80 13.96 13.28
C GLU A 132 5.04 12.91 12.48
N GLU A 133 3.87 12.51 12.96
CA GLU A 133 2.95 11.69 12.17
C GLU A 133 2.44 12.50 10.98
N LEU A 134 2.59 11.95 9.78
CA LEU A 134 2.12 12.58 8.54
C LEU A 134 1.15 11.69 7.77
N GLY A 135 0.11 12.30 7.25
CA GLY A 135 -0.76 11.71 6.24
C GLY A 135 -0.05 11.66 4.87
N LEU A 136 -0.14 10.50 4.22
CA LEU A 136 0.55 10.20 2.98
C LEU A 136 -0.43 9.59 1.95
N ARG A 137 -0.21 9.88 0.67
CA ARG A 137 -0.95 9.30 -0.44
C ARG A 137 -0.06 8.34 -1.23
N PRO A 138 -0.53 7.12 -1.57
CA PRO A 138 0.25 6.16 -2.33
C PRO A 138 0.34 6.56 -3.81
N LEU A 139 1.56 6.56 -4.37
CA LEU A 139 1.81 6.84 -5.79
C LEU A 139 2.33 5.63 -6.54
N ASP A 140 3.16 4.79 -5.88
CA ASP A 140 3.74 3.57 -6.44
C ASP A 140 4.12 2.62 -5.30
N PHE A 141 4.32 1.34 -5.63
CA PHE A 141 4.65 0.30 -4.65
C PHE A 141 5.67 -0.67 -5.20
N LYS A 142 6.73 -0.97 -4.43
CA LYS A 142 7.80 -1.86 -4.88
C LYS A 142 8.54 -2.53 -3.74
N LYS A 143 8.40 -3.84 -3.61
CA LYS A 143 9.24 -4.67 -2.70
C LYS A 143 9.35 -4.15 -1.26
N GLY A 144 8.22 -3.91 -0.59
CA GLY A 144 8.22 -3.43 0.78
C GLY A 144 8.50 -1.94 0.96
N TRP A 145 8.51 -1.19 -0.14
CA TRP A 145 8.58 0.26 -0.20
C TRP A 145 7.36 0.82 -0.90
N VAL A 146 6.89 1.96 -0.44
CA VAL A 146 5.83 2.71 -1.10
C VAL A 146 6.35 4.10 -1.49
N TYR A 147 6.11 4.51 -2.73
CA TYR A 147 6.36 5.87 -3.18
C TYR A 147 5.16 6.72 -2.83
N VAL A 148 5.40 7.78 -2.10
CA VAL A 148 4.32 8.58 -1.50
C VAL A 148 4.44 10.06 -1.82
N GLU A 149 3.32 10.75 -1.67
CA GLU A 149 3.20 12.21 -1.62
C GLU A 149 2.61 12.62 -0.27
N THR A 150 3.14 13.65 0.38
CA THR A 150 2.51 14.26 1.56
C THR A 150 1.19 14.92 1.19
N TYR A 151 0.22 15.03 2.13
CA TYR A 151 -1.10 15.62 1.85
C TYR A 151 -1.02 17.06 1.36
N ASP A 152 -0.04 17.83 1.80
CA ASP A 152 0.24 19.19 1.34
C ASP A 152 0.92 19.25 -0.06
N LYS A 153 1.21 18.08 -0.66
CA LYS A 153 1.85 17.87 -1.98
C LYS A 153 3.25 18.45 -2.14
N LYS A 154 3.91 18.82 -1.03
CA LYS A 154 5.25 19.43 -1.10
C LYS A 154 6.38 18.43 -1.20
N HIS A 155 6.19 17.22 -0.65
CA HIS A 155 7.24 16.24 -0.55
C HIS A 155 6.81 14.91 -1.15
N ARG A 156 7.75 14.27 -1.86
CA ARG A 156 7.59 12.93 -2.44
C ARG A 156 8.84 12.10 -2.19
N GLY A 157 8.66 10.81 -2.04
CA GLY A 157 9.76 9.86 -1.91
C GLY A 157 9.29 8.48 -1.51
N TRP A 158 10.25 7.57 -1.42
CA TRP A 158 10.04 6.20 -0.98
C TRP A 158 10.13 6.09 0.53
N ILE A 159 9.20 5.42 1.15
CA ILE A 159 9.21 5.06 2.57
C ILE A 159 9.02 3.55 2.71
N GLN A 160 9.66 2.96 3.73
CA GLN A 160 9.47 1.55 4.05
C GLN A 160 8.05 1.29 4.54
N LEU A 161 7.49 0.16 4.11
CA LEU A 161 6.13 -0.23 4.43
C LEU A 161 5.90 -0.42 5.94
N GLU A 162 6.93 -0.87 6.66
CA GLU A 162 6.90 -1.03 8.12
C GLU A 162 6.72 0.28 8.89
N ASN A 163 6.98 1.42 8.25
CA ASN A 163 6.84 2.75 8.83
C ASN A 163 5.46 3.38 8.60
N ILE A 164 4.56 2.71 7.92
CA ILE A 164 3.21 3.22 7.65
C ILE A 164 2.14 2.53 8.49
N CYS A 165 1.03 3.21 8.68
CA CYS A 165 -0.19 2.77 9.33
C CYS A 165 -1.36 2.91 8.35
N SER A 166 -1.93 1.79 7.92
CA SER A 166 -3.07 1.75 7.00
C SER A 166 -4.42 1.74 7.72
N ASN A 167 -4.42 1.69 9.04
CA ASN A 167 -5.66 1.68 9.84
C ASN A 167 -5.93 3.07 10.43
N PRO A 168 -6.98 3.78 9.97
CA PRO A 168 -7.29 5.13 10.43
C PRO A 168 -7.88 5.18 11.86
N LEU A 169 -8.18 4.03 12.46
CA LEU A 169 -8.74 3.92 13.82
C LEU A 169 -7.68 3.75 14.91
N THR A 170 -6.41 3.58 14.51
CA THR A 170 -5.29 3.41 15.43
C THR A 170 -4.08 4.19 14.94
N ASN A 171 -3.18 4.52 15.85
CA ASN A 171 -1.88 5.11 15.52
C ASN A 171 -0.80 4.06 15.20
N CYS A 172 -1.16 2.77 15.13
CA CYS A 172 -0.25 1.67 14.81
C CYS A 172 1.07 1.68 15.60
N CYS A 173 1.05 2.04 16.85
CA CYS A 173 2.23 1.99 17.74
C CYS A 173 2.44 0.58 18.32
#